data_59e2e48439c97693a3bef732e081dc86
#
_entry.id   59e2e48439c97693a3bef732e081dc86
#
_cell.length_a   1.000
_cell.length_b   1.000
_cell.length_c   1.000
_cell.angle_alpha   90.00
_cell.angle_beta   90.00
_cell.angle_gamma   90.00
#
_symmetry.space_group_name_H-M   'P 1'
#
loop_
_entity.id
_entity.type
_entity.pdbx_description
1 polymer ?
#
loop_
_entity_poly.entity_id
_entity_poly.type
_entity_poly.pdbx_seq_one_letter_code
_entity_poly.pdbx_strand_id
1 'polypeptide(L)'
;MRKMSRQVSRRDFLRLGGAGLAGATLLGAAGCGGGSQGGGEVVRFYTSTAETTSQEKSYIELQVDGFNEKYPKYALEREAVPGDDLRTTLKTRLQGNQPPDAFTYGTGPGFGGVMADVGLIRPLEAAYKDNQWDIFDWAKMRATYGGKVYGVPIQVEEIVVYYNKSLVPEAPKTVEDLQAIADDVKAQGKTPLGFGDQEQWPAGHIFSIGVSNVLGREGLDNILFGDGRWDTPEVVEAVELLFKNFVEKGYYPEGVNAITYDDANALFYSGEAAMLPTGTWLVPTMDEMVQDFEVGFFAFPSINGSGVAPPAGLGDALFVSEGAQNPEGAIQFIDYLLQEETVRKSLETFNNIPAQPVETADLDVSELFKSVLDDLSESTEAGAFGYNLDVLTPANFNEVMFTGFQEVLGGSRTPQEQVAALQAAWEKAKAQGKIATPE
;
A
#
# COMPACT_ATOMS: atom_id res chain seq x y z
N MET A 1 -19.23 53.55 13.59
CA MET A 1 -19.57 53.03 12.25
C MET A 1 -19.74 51.52 12.33
N ARG A 2 -20.99 51.04 12.38
CA ARG A 2 -21.32 49.61 12.44
C ARG A 2 -21.31 49.02 11.01
N LYS A 3 -20.47 48.06 10.71
CA LYS A 3 -20.57 47.26 9.48
C LYS A 3 -21.64 46.18 9.70
N MET A 4 -22.74 46.29 8.99
CA MET A 4 -23.77 45.25 8.88
C MET A 4 -23.27 44.17 7.90
N SER A 5 -23.08 42.96 8.39
CA SER A 5 -22.89 41.75 7.56
C SER A 5 -24.27 41.32 7.04
N ARG A 6 -24.45 41.35 5.73
CA ARG A 6 -25.64 40.82 5.04
C ARG A 6 -25.48 39.29 4.93
N GLN A 7 -26.28 38.56 5.67
CA GLN A 7 -26.43 37.12 5.45
C GLN A 7 -27.26 36.87 4.18
N VAL A 8 -26.70 36.13 3.22
CA VAL A 8 -27.40 35.70 2.00
C VAL A 8 -28.25 34.46 2.36
N SER A 9 -29.57 34.53 2.10
CA SER A 9 -30.50 33.45 2.40
C SER A 9 -30.41 32.33 1.36
N ARG A 10 -30.72 31.08 1.78
CA ARG A 10 -30.78 29.89 0.89
C ARG A 10 -31.69 30.06 -0.32
N ARG A 11 -32.64 31.00 -0.26
CA ARG A 11 -33.59 31.31 -1.33
C ARG A 11 -33.00 32.18 -2.43
N ASP A 12 -31.98 33.00 -2.09
CA ASP A 12 -31.29 33.89 -3.05
C ASP A 12 -30.24 33.12 -3.84
N PHE A 13 -29.67 32.03 -3.27
CA PHE A 13 -28.75 31.13 -3.97
C PHE A 13 -29.43 30.32 -5.09
N LEU A 14 -30.70 29.93 -4.89
CA LEU A 14 -31.46 29.16 -5.89
C LEU A 14 -32.00 30.00 -7.05
N ARG A 15 -32.00 31.34 -6.94
CA ARG A 15 -32.44 32.25 -8.02
C ARG A 15 -31.35 32.65 -9.00
N LEU A 16 -30.08 32.41 -8.66
CA LEU A 16 -28.91 32.69 -9.53
C LEU A 16 -28.55 31.53 -10.46
N GLY A 17 -29.13 30.35 -10.25
CA GLY A 17 -28.86 29.13 -11.08
C GLY A 17 -29.86 28.89 -12.23
N GLY A 18 -30.79 29.77 -12.48
CA GLY A 18 -31.98 29.53 -13.35
C GLY A 18 -32.10 30.36 -14.62
N ALA A 19 -31.02 30.88 -15.19
CA ALA A 19 -31.14 31.64 -16.46
C ALA A 19 -29.96 31.34 -17.38
N GLY A 20 -30.09 30.31 -18.24
CA GLY A 20 -29.05 30.02 -19.23
C GLY A 20 -29.20 28.72 -20.01
N LEU A 21 -30.43 28.35 -20.41
CA LEU A 21 -30.66 27.29 -21.36
C LEU A 21 -31.79 27.64 -22.34
N ALA A 22 -31.49 28.41 -23.35
CA ALA A 22 -32.28 28.41 -24.60
C ALA A 22 -31.46 29.04 -25.73
N GLY A 23 -31.15 28.25 -26.75
CA GLY A 23 -30.89 28.73 -28.11
C GLY A 23 -29.46 28.63 -28.60
N ALA A 24 -29.17 27.57 -29.35
CA ALA A 24 -28.67 27.67 -30.74
C ALA A 24 -28.28 26.30 -31.28
N THR A 25 -29.19 25.62 -31.92
CA THR A 25 -28.87 24.72 -33.04
C THR A 25 -28.61 25.57 -34.26
N LEU A 26 -27.49 25.33 -34.98
CA LEU A 26 -27.44 25.20 -36.45
C LEU A 26 -26.02 25.45 -37.01
N LEU A 27 -25.55 24.42 -37.74
CA LEU A 27 -24.73 24.51 -38.94
C LEU A 27 -23.29 25.02 -38.86
N GLY A 28 -22.38 24.13 -39.24
CA GLY A 28 -21.04 24.49 -39.67
C GLY A 28 -20.18 23.26 -39.98
N ALA A 29 -20.55 22.51 -41.04
CA ALA A 29 -19.54 21.67 -41.70
C ALA A 29 -18.62 22.57 -42.53
N ALA A 30 -17.32 22.36 -42.39
CA ALA A 30 -16.19 22.79 -43.18
C ALA A 30 -15.22 23.75 -42.47
N GLY A 31 -14.09 23.24 -42.14
CA GLY A 31 -12.90 23.95 -41.62
C GLY A 31 -11.75 23.01 -41.42
N CYS A 32 -11.18 22.45 -42.51
CA CYS A 32 -9.85 21.88 -42.47
C CYS A 32 -8.81 22.93 -42.10
N GLY A 33 -7.92 22.63 -41.16
CA GLY A 33 -6.64 23.31 -41.10
C GLY A 33 -6.30 23.85 -39.71
N GLY A 34 -5.49 23.11 -38.96
CA GLY A 34 -4.80 23.61 -37.76
C GLY A 34 -4.25 22.48 -36.94
N GLY A 35 -3.03 22.03 -37.23
CA GLY A 35 -2.06 21.43 -36.37
C GLY A 35 -2.54 20.52 -35.23
N SER A 36 -2.87 19.27 -35.51
CA SER A 36 -2.85 18.22 -34.50
C SER A 36 -1.41 17.88 -34.20
N GLN A 37 -0.85 18.45 -33.15
CA GLN A 37 0.34 17.90 -32.55
C GLN A 37 -0.07 16.56 -31.89
N GLY A 38 0.46 15.47 -32.42
CA GLY A 38 0.66 14.19 -31.76
C GLY A 38 -0.58 13.53 -31.15
N GLY A 39 -1.53 13.07 -31.96
CA GLY A 39 -2.55 12.16 -31.50
C GLY A 39 -2.01 10.73 -31.41
N GLY A 40 -1.26 10.39 -30.36
CA GLY A 40 -0.92 9.00 -30.06
C GLY A 40 -2.14 8.18 -29.67
N GLU A 41 -2.05 6.86 -29.80
CA GLU A 41 -3.08 5.93 -29.28
C GLU A 41 -3.14 6.07 -27.77
N VAL A 42 -4.29 6.45 -27.21
CA VAL A 42 -4.45 6.71 -25.76
C VAL A 42 -4.29 5.41 -24.98
N VAL A 43 -3.49 5.49 -23.90
CA VAL A 43 -3.37 4.45 -22.85
C VAL A 43 -3.81 5.06 -21.53
N ARG A 44 -4.91 4.56 -20.95
CA ARG A 44 -5.45 5.06 -19.69
C ARG A 44 -4.86 4.29 -18.53
N PHE A 45 -4.16 5.00 -17.65
CA PHE A 45 -3.55 4.44 -16.46
C PHE A 45 -4.22 4.99 -15.19
N TYR A 46 -4.71 4.09 -14.33
CA TYR A 46 -5.39 4.42 -13.08
C TYR A 46 -4.58 3.94 -11.88
N THR A 47 -4.30 4.82 -10.93
CA THR A 47 -3.37 4.54 -9.82
C THR A 47 -3.75 5.29 -8.55
N SER A 48 -3.19 4.85 -7.40
CA SER A 48 -3.27 5.56 -6.12
C SER A 48 -2.07 6.45 -5.83
N THR A 49 -1.00 6.42 -6.65
CA THR A 49 0.19 7.25 -6.42
C THR A 49 -0.19 8.73 -6.50
N ALA A 50 0.02 9.45 -5.41
CA ALA A 50 -0.28 10.88 -5.30
C ALA A 50 0.79 11.76 -5.98
N GLU A 51 0.61 13.09 -5.94
CA GLU A 51 1.55 14.11 -6.44
C GLU A 51 1.87 15.10 -5.32
N THR A 52 2.11 14.61 -4.13
CA THR A 52 2.29 15.45 -2.93
C THR A 52 3.75 15.85 -2.73
N THR A 53 4.68 14.93 -2.95
CA THR A 53 6.12 15.15 -2.78
C THR A 53 6.83 15.43 -4.10
N SER A 54 8.06 15.95 -4.04
CA SER A 54 8.90 16.15 -5.24
C SER A 54 9.33 14.82 -5.85
N GLN A 55 9.55 13.81 -5.03
CA GLN A 55 9.92 12.47 -5.47
C GLN A 55 8.75 11.78 -6.18
N GLU A 56 7.53 11.88 -5.66
CA GLU A 56 6.33 11.40 -6.36
C GLU A 56 6.15 12.07 -7.72
N LYS A 57 6.34 13.39 -7.80
CA LYS A 57 6.29 14.12 -9.08
C LYS A 57 7.35 13.63 -10.06
N SER A 58 8.59 13.45 -9.62
CA SER A 58 9.67 12.93 -10.47
C SER A 58 9.37 11.50 -10.94
N TYR A 59 8.79 10.65 -10.08
CA TYR A 59 8.38 9.31 -10.48
C TYR A 59 7.23 9.34 -11.50
N ILE A 60 6.28 10.25 -11.35
CA ILE A 60 5.18 10.42 -12.28
C ILE A 60 5.68 10.94 -13.64
N GLU A 61 6.62 11.91 -13.66
CA GLU A 61 7.29 12.37 -14.87
C GLU A 61 8.03 11.22 -15.55
N LEU A 62 8.74 10.38 -14.79
CA LEU A 62 9.36 9.17 -15.33
C LEU A 62 8.33 8.25 -15.99
N GLN A 63 7.18 8.01 -15.35
CA GLN A 63 6.12 7.16 -15.89
C GLN A 63 5.47 7.76 -17.13
N VAL A 64 5.04 9.01 -17.08
CA VAL A 64 4.21 9.64 -18.12
C VAL A 64 5.06 10.24 -19.23
N ASP A 65 5.94 11.17 -18.89
CA ASP A 65 6.73 11.88 -19.89
C ASP A 65 7.79 10.95 -20.50
N GLY A 66 8.47 10.16 -19.69
CA GLY A 66 9.45 9.17 -20.14
C GLY A 66 8.85 8.13 -21.07
N PHE A 67 7.64 7.60 -20.75
CA PHE A 67 6.95 6.68 -21.64
C PHE A 67 6.53 7.34 -22.95
N ASN A 68 5.90 8.51 -22.89
CA ASN A 68 5.43 9.25 -24.08
C ASN A 68 6.58 9.67 -25.01
N GLU A 69 7.73 10.05 -24.43
CA GLU A 69 8.94 10.38 -25.19
C GLU A 69 9.50 9.15 -25.90
N LYS A 70 9.60 8.03 -25.17
CA LYS A 70 10.18 6.79 -25.71
C LYS A 70 9.27 6.10 -26.72
N TYR A 71 7.96 6.22 -26.55
CA TYR A 71 6.95 5.57 -27.39
C TYR A 71 5.93 6.57 -27.96
N PRO A 72 6.31 7.47 -28.87
CA PRO A 72 5.46 8.56 -29.38
C PRO A 72 4.21 8.08 -30.14
N LYS A 73 4.10 6.78 -30.42
CA LYS A 73 2.88 6.13 -30.92
C LYS A 73 1.75 6.20 -29.88
N TYR A 74 2.08 6.25 -28.60
CA TYR A 74 1.12 6.24 -27.50
C TYR A 74 1.01 7.60 -26.82
N ALA A 75 -0.10 7.81 -26.12
CA ALA A 75 -0.30 8.94 -25.21
C ALA A 75 -0.83 8.37 -23.89
N LEU A 76 0.01 8.32 -22.85
CA LEU A 76 -0.36 7.86 -21.52
C LEU A 76 -1.18 8.95 -20.81
N GLU A 77 -2.45 8.65 -20.54
CA GLU A 77 -3.34 9.46 -19.72
C GLU A 77 -3.44 8.84 -18.32
N ARG A 78 -2.82 9.50 -17.36
CA ARG A 78 -2.80 9.06 -15.97
C ARG A 78 -3.93 9.71 -15.19
N GLU A 79 -4.69 8.91 -14.42
CA GLU A 79 -5.65 9.37 -13.43
C GLU A 79 -5.25 8.78 -12.07
N ALA A 80 -5.02 9.64 -11.07
CA ALA A 80 -4.74 9.23 -9.71
C ALA A 80 -5.89 9.60 -8.78
N VAL A 81 -6.16 8.72 -7.82
CA VAL A 81 -7.12 8.92 -6.75
C VAL A 81 -6.52 8.42 -5.43
N PRO A 82 -6.97 8.89 -4.27
CA PRO A 82 -6.57 8.31 -3.00
C PRO A 82 -6.77 6.78 -2.98
N GLY A 83 -5.89 6.04 -2.29
CA GLY A 83 -5.90 4.58 -2.28
C GLY A 83 -7.24 3.98 -1.88
N ASP A 84 -7.94 4.56 -0.90
CA ASP A 84 -9.26 4.11 -0.47
C ASP A 84 -10.36 4.37 -1.50
N ASP A 85 -10.29 5.50 -2.21
CA ASP A 85 -11.18 5.79 -3.33
C ASP A 85 -10.94 4.81 -4.47
N LEU A 86 -9.66 4.45 -4.73
CA LEU A 86 -9.33 3.43 -5.71
C LEU A 86 -9.94 2.08 -5.33
N ARG A 87 -9.75 1.63 -4.09
CA ARG A 87 -10.31 0.35 -3.58
C ARG A 87 -11.83 0.29 -3.73
N THR A 88 -12.53 1.36 -3.44
CA THR A 88 -14.00 1.41 -3.49
C THR A 88 -14.56 1.59 -4.89
N THR A 89 -13.86 2.29 -5.77
CA THR A 89 -14.36 2.66 -7.12
C THR A 89 -13.89 1.76 -8.24
N LEU A 90 -12.75 1.06 -8.08
CA LEU A 90 -12.09 0.30 -9.15
C LEU A 90 -13.03 -0.69 -9.84
N LYS A 91 -13.75 -1.50 -9.08
CA LYS A 91 -14.69 -2.49 -9.66
C LYS A 91 -15.73 -1.85 -10.57
N THR A 92 -16.29 -0.72 -10.16
CA THR A 92 -17.26 0.03 -10.97
C THR A 92 -16.60 0.63 -12.21
N ARG A 93 -15.39 1.13 -12.09
CA ARG A 93 -14.59 1.63 -13.22
C ARG A 93 -14.31 0.54 -14.25
N LEU A 94 -13.88 -0.65 -13.81
CA LEU A 94 -13.61 -1.79 -14.68
C LEU A 94 -14.86 -2.30 -15.41
N GLN A 95 -16.04 -2.15 -14.82
CA GLN A 95 -17.33 -2.51 -15.41
C GLN A 95 -17.93 -1.41 -16.30
N GLY A 96 -17.32 -0.23 -16.33
CA GLY A 96 -17.77 0.91 -17.13
C GLY A 96 -17.51 0.76 -18.62
N ASN A 97 -18.02 1.71 -19.40
CA ASN A 97 -17.86 1.72 -20.87
C ASN A 97 -16.43 2.12 -21.31
N GLN A 98 -15.66 2.75 -20.44
CA GLN A 98 -14.27 3.16 -20.68
C GLN A 98 -13.44 2.81 -19.45
N PRO A 99 -13.14 1.53 -19.21
CA PRO A 99 -12.27 1.13 -18.14
C PRO A 99 -10.86 1.65 -18.39
N PRO A 100 -10.02 1.81 -17.33
CA PRO A 100 -8.59 2.02 -17.53
C PRO A 100 -7.99 0.86 -18.32
N ASP A 101 -6.98 1.12 -19.14
CA ASP A 101 -6.26 0.08 -19.86
C ASP A 101 -5.30 -0.66 -18.93
N ALA A 102 -4.54 0.10 -18.12
CA ALA A 102 -3.71 -0.41 -17.03
C ALA A 102 -4.08 0.25 -15.71
N PHE A 103 -3.83 -0.42 -14.60
CA PHE A 103 -4.03 0.15 -13.26
C PHE A 103 -3.15 -0.54 -12.22
N THR A 104 -2.87 0.16 -11.10
CA THR A 104 -2.27 -0.44 -9.91
C THR A 104 -3.36 -0.93 -8.96
N TYR A 105 -3.15 -2.08 -8.35
CA TYR A 105 -4.04 -2.60 -7.31
C TYR A 105 -3.33 -3.62 -6.43
N GLY A 106 -3.86 -3.84 -5.23
CA GLY A 106 -3.30 -4.80 -4.29
C GLY A 106 -3.19 -6.22 -4.87
N THR A 107 -2.10 -6.90 -4.55
CA THR A 107 -1.87 -8.30 -4.88
C THR A 107 -2.71 -9.23 -4.00
N GLY A 108 -2.64 -10.53 -4.27
CA GLY A 108 -3.25 -11.56 -3.43
C GLY A 108 -4.73 -11.83 -3.68
N PRO A 109 -5.25 -12.89 -3.03
CA PRO A 109 -6.60 -13.39 -3.28
C PRO A 109 -7.71 -12.45 -2.80
N GLY A 110 -7.41 -11.54 -1.86
CA GLY A 110 -8.35 -10.55 -1.32
C GLY A 110 -8.56 -9.33 -2.21
N PHE A 111 -7.65 -9.05 -3.12
CA PHE A 111 -7.62 -7.88 -4.00
C PHE A 111 -7.65 -8.27 -5.48
N GLY A 112 -6.49 -8.41 -6.12
CA GLY A 112 -6.41 -8.80 -7.54
C GLY A 112 -7.12 -10.12 -7.81
N GLY A 113 -7.06 -11.09 -6.90
CA GLY A 113 -7.78 -12.35 -7.00
C GLY A 113 -9.29 -12.19 -7.15
N VAL A 114 -9.90 -11.26 -6.41
CA VAL A 114 -11.34 -10.95 -6.54
C VAL A 114 -11.67 -10.41 -7.93
N MET A 115 -10.79 -9.60 -8.53
CA MET A 115 -10.99 -9.06 -9.88
C MET A 115 -10.81 -10.14 -10.95
N ALA A 116 -9.89 -11.08 -10.75
CA ALA A 116 -9.70 -12.23 -11.62
C ALA A 116 -10.92 -13.18 -11.58
N ASP A 117 -11.43 -13.48 -10.39
CA ASP A 117 -12.60 -14.36 -10.17
C ASP A 117 -13.84 -13.87 -10.91
N VAL A 118 -14.03 -12.55 -11.04
CA VAL A 118 -15.17 -11.95 -11.73
C VAL A 118 -14.87 -11.55 -13.18
N GLY A 119 -13.69 -11.90 -13.70
CA GLY A 119 -13.30 -11.68 -15.11
C GLY A 119 -13.12 -10.22 -15.51
N LEU A 120 -12.63 -9.37 -14.59
CA LEU A 120 -12.39 -7.95 -14.84
C LEU A 120 -10.95 -7.63 -15.26
N ILE A 121 -10.03 -8.55 -15.07
CA ILE A 121 -8.62 -8.45 -15.46
C ILE A 121 -8.22 -9.60 -16.38
N ARG A 122 -7.29 -9.33 -17.28
CA ARG A 122 -6.84 -10.33 -18.25
C ARG A 122 -5.59 -11.06 -17.82
N PRO A 123 -5.46 -12.35 -18.20
CA PRO A 123 -4.22 -13.10 -17.99
C PRO A 123 -3.06 -12.50 -18.80
N LEU A 124 -1.85 -12.53 -18.24
CA LEU A 124 -0.64 -11.91 -18.82
C LEU A 124 0.47 -12.91 -19.18
N GLU A 125 0.24 -14.23 -19.15
CA GLU A 125 1.26 -15.24 -19.47
C GLU A 125 1.91 -15.02 -20.85
N ALA A 126 1.11 -14.62 -21.84
CA ALA A 126 1.63 -14.31 -23.17
C ALA A 126 2.56 -13.09 -23.12
N ALA A 127 2.17 -12.03 -22.40
CA ALA A 127 2.98 -10.83 -22.26
C ALA A 127 4.31 -11.11 -21.54
N TYR A 128 4.29 -11.89 -20.45
CA TYR A 128 5.49 -12.33 -19.75
C TYR A 128 6.47 -13.07 -20.67
N LYS A 129 5.95 -13.98 -21.49
CA LYS A 129 6.75 -14.75 -22.43
C LYS A 129 7.30 -13.91 -23.57
N ASP A 130 6.45 -13.10 -24.18
CA ASP A 130 6.78 -12.35 -25.40
C ASP A 130 7.75 -11.22 -25.12
N ASN A 131 7.66 -10.58 -23.94
CA ASN A 131 8.55 -9.51 -23.50
C ASN A 131 9.70 -10.00 -22.61
N GLN A 132 9.74 -11.30 -22.26
CA GLN A 132 10.79 -11.90 -21.43
C GLN A 132 10.95 -11.22 -20.05
N TRP A 133 9.82 -10.86 -19.41
CA TRP A 133 9.84 -10.22 -18.09
C TRP A 133 10.40 -11.14 -17.01
N ASP A 134 11.48 -10.70 -16.38
CA ASP A 134 12.24 -11.46 -15.37
C ASP A 134 11.84 -11.08 -13.94
N ILE A 135 10.55 -11.24 -13.63
CA ILE A 135 10.02 -11.03 -12.28
C ILE A 135 10.32 -12.26 -11.44
N PHE A 136 10.79 -12.07 -10.21
CA PHE A 136 11.04 -13.16 -9.26
C PHE A 136 9.82 -14.09 -9.17
N ASP A 137 10.03 -15.38 -9.20
CA ASP A 137 8.94 -16.36 -9.21
C ASP A 137 8.03 -16.23 -7.99
N TRP A 138 8.59 -15.99 -6.80
CA TRP A 138 7.82 -15.76 -5.60
C TRP A 138 6.94 -14.50 -5.70
N ALA A 139 7.39 -13.45 -6.39
CA ALA A 139 6.65 -12.22 -6.61
C ALA A 139 5.52 -12.43 -7.62
N LYS A 140 5.81 -13.07 -8.74
CA LYS A 140 4.83 -13.41 -9.78
C LYS A 140 3.68 -14.27 -9.22
N MET A 141 3.98 -15.15 -8.27
CA MET A 141 2.96 -15.99 -7.64
C MET A 141 1.93 -15.16 -6.86
N ARG A 142 2.28 -14.01 -6.31
CA ARG A 142 1.35 -13.11 -5.60
C ARG A 142 0.29 -12.49 -6.51
N ALA A 143 0.53 -12.45 -7.81
CA ALA A 143 -0.42 -12.00 -8.83
C ALA A 143 -0.92 -13.16 -9.72
N THR A 144 -0.81 -14.40 -9.23
CA THR A 144 -1.27 -15.63 -9.90
C THR A 144 -2.53 -16.14 -9.19
N TYR A 145 -3.62 -16.26 -9.94
CA TYR A 145 -4.92 -16.68 -9.42
C TYR A 145 -5.50 -17.79 -10.30
N GLY A 146 -5.96 -18.88 -9.69
CA GLY A 146 -6.49 -20.04 -10.44
C GLY A 146 -5.49 -20.61 -11.45
N GLY A 147 -4.19 -20.55 -11.17
CA GLY A 147 -3.12 -21.04 -12.02
C GLY A 147 -2.78 -20.15 -13.23
N LYS A 148 -3.28 -18.91 -13.29
CA LYS A 148 -2.96 -17.93 -14.32
C LYS A 148 -2.36 -16.69 -13.73
N VAL A 149 -1.34 -16.12 -14.40
CA VAL A 149 -0.71 -14.85 -14.01
C VAL A 149 -1.53 -13.69 -14.54
N TYR A 150 -1.99 -12.80 -13.66
CA TYR A 150 -2.83 -11.66 -14.03
C TYR A 150 -2.16 -10.30 -13.83
N GLY A 151 -1.16 -10.21 -12.97
CA GLY A 151 -0.51 -8.95 -12.64
C GLY A 151 1.00 -9.00 -12.78
N VAL A 152 1.62 -7.82 -12.79
CA VAL A 152 3.07 -7.65 -12.78
C VAL A 152 3.43 -6.89 -11.51
N PRO A 153 3.94 -7.57 -10.47
CA PRO A 153 4.49 -6.90 -9.30
C PRO A 153 5.67 -6.02 -9.69
N ILE A 154 5.69 -4.81 -9.20
CA ILE A 154 6.73 -3.83 -9.53
C ILE A 154 7.49 -3.33 -8.31
N GLN A 155 7.03 -3.67 -7.12
CA GLN A 155 7.57 -3.13 -5.87
C GLN A 155 7.53 -4.18 -4.76
N VAL A 156 8.67 -4.35 -4.10
CA VAL A 156 8.80 -5.09 -2.83
C VAL A 156 8.68 -4.10 -1.68
N GLU A 157 7.97 -4.47 -0.64
CA GLU A 157 7.72 -3.65 0.53
C GLU A 157 8.00 -4.45 1.80
N GLU A 158 8.46 -3.75 2.83
CA GLU A 158 8.67 -4.30 4.16
C GLU A 158 7.98 -3.40 5.18
N ILE A 159 7.41 -3.98 6.24
CA ILE A 159 6.79 -3.24 7.33
C ILE A 159 7.75 -3.26 8.53
N VAL A 160 8.24 -2.09 8.88
CA VAL A 160 9.20 -1.86 9.95
C VAL A 160 8.69 -0.82 10.94
N VAL A 161 9.46 -0.48 11.95
CA VAL A 161 9.17 0.65 12.85
C VAL A 161 10.23 1.73 12.64
N TYR A 162 9.83 2.85 12.06
CA TYR A 162 10.68 4.04 11.99
C TYR A 162 10.74 4.76 13.33
N TYR A 163 11.85 5.41 13.63
CA TYR A 163 11.99 6.16 14.87
C TYR A 163 12.81 7.44 14.72
N ASN A 164 12.46 8.42 15.51
CA ASN A 164 13.17 9.68 15.67
C ASN A 164 14.38 9.49 16.60
N LYS A 165 15.61 9.53 16.08
CA LYS A 165 16.85 9.29 16.84
C LYS A 165 17.07 10.31 17.97
N SER A 166 16.41 11.48 17.91
CA SER A 166 16.51 12.47 19.01
C SER A 166 15.63 12.11 20.22
N LEU A 167 14.57 11.31 20.02
CA LEU A 167 13.66 10.84 21.07
C LEU A 167 13.95 9.39 21.49
N VAL A 168 14.47 8.61 20.57
CA VAL A 168 14.83 7.19 20.73
C VAL A 168 16.30 7.03 20.33
N PRO A 169 17.25 7.18 21.26
CA PRO A 169 18.69 7.18 20.95
C PRO A 169 19.20 5.85 20.38
N GLU A 170 18.59 4.73 20.78
CA GLU A 170 18.93 3.39 20.32
C GLU A 170 17.65 2.60 20.01
N ALA A 171 17.67 1.82 18.94
CA ALA A 171 16.57 0.92 18.59
C ALA A 171 16.33 -0.11 19.70
N PRO A 172 15.07 -0.35 20.12
CA PRO A 172 14.75 -1.35 21.14
C PRO A 172 15.08 -2.77 20.63
N LYS A 173 15.66 -3.59 21.50
CA LYS A 173 16.01 -4.97 21.19
C LYS A 173 14.98 -5.97 21.71
N THR A 174 14.18 -5.57 22.66
CA THR A 174 13.11 -6.35 23.30
C THR A 174 11.82 -5.54 23.37
N VAL A 175 10.71 -6.22 23.59
CA VAL A 175 9.42 -5.56 23.84
C VAL A 175 9.47 -4.71 25.11
N GLU A 176 10.20 -5.16 26.14
CA GLU A 176 10.40 -4.43 27.36
C GLU A 176 11.18 -3.11 27.14
N ASP A 177 12.23 -3.14 26.30
CA ASP A 177 12.97 -1.93 25.92
C ASP A 177 12.04 -0.95 25.20
N LEU A 178 11.23 -1.45 24.22
CA LEU A 178 10.26 -0.65 23.49
C LEU A 178 9.24 0.00 24.44
N GLN A 179 8.72 -0.75 25.40
CA GLN A 179 7.76 -0.22 26.38
C GLN A 179 8.41 0.81 27.30
N ALA A 180 9.65 0.60 27.75
CA ALA A 180 10.39 1.58 28.56
C ALA A 180 10.61 2.88 27.78
N ILE A 181 11.02 2.80 26.51
CA ILE A 181 11.16 3.96 25.62
C ILE A 181 9.80 4.66 25.44
N ALA A 182 8.72 3.90 25.22
CA ALA A 182 7.39 4.46 25.07
C ALA A 182 6.91 5.20 26.33
N ASP A 183 7.18 4.66 27.52
CA ASP A 183 6.88 5.31 28.79
C ASP A 183 7.67 6.62 28.97
N ASP A 184 8.95 6.64 28.60
CA ASP A 184 9.81 7.84 28.66
C ASP A 184 9.34 8.92 27.65
N VAL A 185 8.99 8.53 26.43
CA VAL A 185 8.43 9.45 25.41
C VAL A 185 7.11 10.05 25.89
N LYS A 186 6.23 9.22 26.45
CA LYS A 186 4.95 9.66 27.00
C LYS A 186 5.14 10.63 28.17
N ALA A 187 6.13 10.39 29.03
CA ALA A 187 6.46 11.30 30.15
C ALA A 187 6.96 12.67 29.66
N GLN A 188 7.49 12.76 28.44
CA GLN A 188 7.85 14.02 27.77
C GLN A 188 6.66 14.72 27.09
N GLY A 189 5.46 14.14 27.16
CA GLY A 189 4.25 14.69 26.54
C GLY A 189 4.15 14.43 25.02
N LYS A 190 4.93 13.50 24.50
CA LYS A 190 4.91 13.07 23.10
C LYS A 190 4.13 11.77 22.93
N THR A 191 3.72 11.48 21.72
CA THR A 191 3.11 10.20 21.33
C THR A 191 4.18 9.14 21.11
N PRO A 192 4.16 8.00 21.80
CA PRO A 192 5.14 6.95 21.57
C PRO A 192 5.14 6.38 20.15
N LEU A 193 3.98 5.96 19.65
CA LEU A 193 3.81 5.40 18.30
C LEU A 193 2.73 6.15 17.55
N GLY A 194 3.07 6.72 16.39
CA GLY A 194 2.12 7.25 15.43
C GLY A 194 1.35 6.09 14.80
N PHE A 195 0.05 6.04 15.03
CA PHE A 195 -0.84 5.04 14.46
C PHE A 195 -2.25 5.59 14.33
N GLY A 196 -2.85 5.40 13.15
CA GLY A 196 -4.22 5.77 12.84
C GLY A 196 -4.86 4.64 12.05
N ASP A 197 -6.13 4.33 12.33
CA ASP A 197 -6.82 3.19 11.75
C ASP A 197 -8.21 3.56 11.20
N GLN A 198 -8.39 4.81 10.76
CA GLN A 198 -9.66 5.21 10.14
C GLN A 198 -9.94 4.40 8.88
N GLU A 199 -8.92 4.11 8.08
CA GLU A 199 -8.99 3.34 6.85
C GLU A 199 -9.01 1.81 7.08
N GLN A 200 -8.85 1.35 8.32
CA GLN A 200 -8.91 -0.05 8.78
C GLN A 200 -7.72 -0.94 8.37
N TRP A 201 -7.11 -0.70 7.21
CA TRP A 201 -6.00 -1.50 6.73
C TRP A 201 -4.71 -1.33 7.56
N PRO A 202 -4.41 -0.17 8.20
CA PRO A 202 -3.20 -0.05 9.02
C PRO A 202 -3.17 -1.04 10.19
N ALA A 203 -4.32 -1.39 10.76
CA ALA A 203 -4.40 -2.44 11.77
C ALA A 203 -3.97 -3.82 11.22
N GLY A 204 -4.19 -4.10 9.93
CA GLY A 204 -3.68 -5.30 9.27
C GLY A 204 -2.15 -5.38 9.28
N HIS A 205 -1.47 -4.24 9.12
CA HIS A 205 0.00 -4.15 9.23
C HIS A 205 0.49 -4.37 10.65
N ILE A 206 -0.17 -3.76 11.64
CA ILE A 206 0.14 -4.00 13.06
C ILE A 206 -0.07 -5.48 13.43
N PHE A 207 -1.13 -6.11 12.91
CA PHE A 207 -1.35 -7.54 13.10
C PHE A 207 -0.26 -8.37 12.43
N SER A 208 0.16 -8.02 11.21
CA SER A 208 1.25 -8.69 10.50
C SER A 208 2.56 -8.60 11.28
N ILE A 209 2.90 -7.43 11.85
CA ILE A 209 4.03 -7.26 12.77
C ILE A 209 3.90 -8.22 13.96
N GLY A 210 2.74 -8.21 14.63
CA GLY A 210 2.53 -9.01 15.84
C GLY A 210 2.70 -10.50 15.61
N VAL A 211 2.00 -11.04 14.60
CA VAL A 211 2.04 -12.50 14.36
C VAL A 211 3.36 -12.96 13.77
N SER A 212 4.04 -12.14 12.97
CA SER A 212 5.37 -12.44 12.45
C SER A 212 6.39 -12.57 13.58
N ASN A 213 6.29 -11.71 14.60
CA ASN A 213 7.24 -11.65 15.71
C ASN A 213 6.83 -12.51 16.93
N VAL A 214 5.71 -13.23 16.85
CA VAL A 214 5.31 -14.23 17.85
C VAL A 214 5.40 -15.66 17.30
N LEU A 215 5.21 -15.85 16.00
CA LEU A 215 5.23 -17.17 15.34
C LEU A 215 6.53 -17.43 14.57
N GLY A 216 7.22 -16.37 14.14
CA GLY A 216 8.30 -16.45 13.16
C GLY A 216 7.81 -16.89 11.78
N ARG A 217 8.73 -17.02 10.83
CA ARG A 217 8.42 -17.43 9.46
C ARG A 217 7.81 -18.84 9.40
N GLU A 218 8.39 -19.80 10.08
CA GLU A 218 7.94 -21.20 10.06
C GLU A 218 6.51 -21.36 10.60
N GLY A 219 6.18 -20.65 11.70
CA GLY A 219 4.83 -20.67 12.26
C GLY A 219 3.78 -20.08 11.33
N LEU A 220 4.14 -18.97 10.63
CA LEU A 220 3.27 -18.36 9.63
C LEU A 220 3.08 -19.27 8.40
N ASP A 221 4.14 -19.89 7.89
CA ASP A 221 4.05 -20.83 6.78
C ASP A 221 3.12 -22.00 7.11
N ASN A 222 3.20 -22.52 8.34
CA ASN A 222 2.31 -23.58 8.79
C ASN A 222 0.83 -23.16 8.83
N ILE A 223 0.52 -21.89 9.19
CA ILE A 223 -0.86 -21.38 9.17
C ILE A 223 -1.33 -21.11 7.73
N LEU A 224 -0.52 -20.41 6.94
CA LEU A 224 -0.89 -19.95 5.61
C LEU A 224 -0.98 -21.10 4.61
N PHE A 225 -0.06 -22.06 4.67
CA PHE A 225 0.13 -23.09 3.66
C PHE A 225 -0.01 -24.52 4.19
N GLY A 226 -0.08 -24.69 5.51
CA GLY A 226 -0.23 -25.98 6.20
C GLY A 226 -1.55 -26.16 6.90
N ASP A 227 -1.48 -26.86 8.03
CA ASP A 227 -2.63 -27.16 8.90
C ASP A 227 -2.66 -26.34 10.20
N GLY A 228 -1.83 -25.30 10.29
CA GLY A 228 -1.77 -24.40 11.43
C GLY A 228 -3.09 -23.63 11.62
N ARG A 229 -3.21 -22.99 12.77
CA ARG A 229 -4.42 -22.27 13.20
C ARG A 229 -4.08 -20.86 13.65
N TRP A 230 -5.02 -19.92 13.42
CA TRP A 230 -4.93 -18.55 13.93
C TRP A 230 -5.29 -18.44 15.42
N ASP A 231 -6.20 -19.28 15.93
CA ASP A 231 -6.73 -19.21 17.31
C ASP A 231 -5.81 -19.89 18.34
N THR A 232 -4.51 -19.56 18.28
CA THR A 232 -3.51 -20.06 19.24
C THR A 232 -3.24 -19.03 20.35
N PRO A 233 -2.74 -19.46 21.52
CA PRO A 233 -2.37 -18.55 22.60
C PRO A 233 -1.35 -17.48 22.16
N GLU A 234 -0.41 -17.84 21.29
CA GLU A 234 0.65 -16.96 20.79
C GLU A 234 0.05 -15.82 19.92
N VAL A 235 -0.89 -16.12 19.04
CA VAL A 235 -1.59 -15.11 18.23
C VAL A 235 -2.44 -14.20 19.12
N VAL A 236 -3.10 -14.75 20.14
CA VAL A 236 -3.84 -13.97 21.14
C VAL A 236 -2.90 -13.03 21.89
N GLU A 237 -1.70 -13.49 22.30
CA GLU A 237 -0.68 -12.69 22.97
C GLU A 237 -0.26 -11.48 22.12
N ALA A 238 -0.01 -11.68 20.82
CA ALA A 238 0.33 -10.60 19.90
C ALA A 238 -0.80 -9.55 19.80
N VAL A 239 -2.04 -10.00 19.66
CA VAL A 239 -3.22 -9.12 19.60
C VAL A 239 -3.44 -8.40 20.93
N GLU A 240 -3.28 -9.09 22.06
CA GLU A 240 -3.41 -8.48 23.38
C GLU A 240 -2.34 -7.40 23.60
N LEU A 241 -1.10 -7.67 23.24
CA LEU A 241 -0.02 -6.70 23.35
C LEU A 241 -0.27 -5.44 22.53
N LEU A 242 -0.51 -5.60 21.23
CA LEU A 242 -0.48 -4.49 20.27
C LEU A 242 -1.82 -3.74 20.17
N PHE A 243 -2.96 -4.43 20.35
CA PHE A 243 -4.28 -3.81 20.13
C PHE A 243 -5.00 -3.45 21.42
N LYS A 244 -4.63 -4.06 22.55
CA LYS A 244 -5.24 -3.78 23.86
C LYS A 244 -4.25 -3.07 24.78
N ASN A 245 -3.11 -3.70 25.11
CA ASN A 245 -2.20 -3.17 26.10
C ASN A 245 -1.56 -1.84 25.67
N PHE A 246 -1.22 -1.69 24.38
CA PHE A 246 -0.67 -0.43 23.86
C PHE A 246 -1.71 0.70 23.90
N VAL A 247 -2.97 0.40 23.61
CA VAL A 247 -4.07 1.36 23.76
C VAL A 247 -4.27 1.75 25.24
N GLU A 248 -4.38 0.76 26.13
CA GLU A 248 -4.59 0.99 27.57
C GLU A 248 -3.43 1.78 28.20
N LYS A 249 -2.20 1.57 27.75
CA LYS A 249 -1.02 2.32 28.18
C LYS A 249 -0.94 3.72 27.54
N GLY A 250 -1.76 4.01 26.53
CA GLY A 250 -1.73 5.27 25.78
C GLY A 250 -0.45 5.44 24.94
N TYR A 251 0.01 4.38 24.31
CA TYR A 251 1.16 4.41 23.42
C TYR A 251 0.76 4.86 22.01
N TYR A 252 -0.48 4.64 21.60
CA TYR A 252 -1.09 5.21 20.41
C TYR A 252 -1.79 6.53 20.70
N PRO A 253 -2.03 7.38 19.68
CA PRO A 253 -2.85 8.58 19.83
C PRO A 253 -4.25 8.24 20.35
N GLU A 254 -4.85 9.15 21.12
CA GLU A 254 -6.23 9.00 21.58
C GLU A 254 -7.20 9.01 20.38
N GLY A 255 -8.15 8.08 20.38
CA GLY A 255 -9.13 7.99 19.30
C GLY A 255 -8.57 7.41 18.00
N VAL A 256 -7.60 6.51 18.07
CA VAL A 256 -6.88 5.87 16.95
C VAL A 256 -7.78 5.49 15.76
N ASN A 257 -8.99 4.99 15.99
CA ASN A 257 -9.95 4.61 14.93
C ASN A 257 -10.54 5.82 14.14
N ALA A 258 -10.31 7.04 14.59
CA ALA A 258 -10.76 8.26 13.91
C ALA A 258 -9.61 9.07 13.30
N ILE A 259 -8.38 8.60 13.47
CA ILE A 259 -7.17 9.23 12.91
C ILE A 259 -6.87 8.55 11.58
N THR A 260 -6.67 9.36 10.54
CA THR A 260 -6.27 8.86 9.23
C THR A 260 -4.83 8.36 9.25
N TYR A 261 -4.49 7.48 8.32
CA TYR A 261 -3.12 7.04 8.13
C TYR A 261 -2.17 8.23 7.89
N ASP A 262 -2.58 9.17 7.04
CA ASP A 262 -1.77 10.37 6.74
C ASP A 262 -1.60 11.29 7.94
N ASP A 263 -2.65 11.49 8.76
CA ASP A 263 -2.54 12.28 9.99
C ASP A 263 -1.59 11.62 11.01
N ALA A 264 -1.62 10.30 11.13
CA ALA A 264 -0.70 9.56 11.99
C ALA A 264 0.77 9.67 11.51
N ASN A 265 1.00 9.58 10.20
CA ASN A 265 2.32 9.80 9.60
C ASN A 265 2.81 11.24 9.85
N ALA A 266 1.93 12.24 9.74
CA ALA A 266 2.27 13.64 9.99
C ALA A 266 2.71 13.90 11.45
N LEU A 267 2.17 13.15 12.43
CA LEU A 267 2.66 13.21 13.81
C LEU A 267 4.14 12.78 13.91
N PHE A 268 4.55 11.79 13.15
CA PHE A 268 5.95 11.38 13.11
C PHE A 268 6.82 12.40 12.37
N TYR A 269 6.41 12.87 11.20
CA TYR A 269 7.20 13.84 10.41
C TYR A 269 7.45 15.14 11.18
N SER A 270 6.50 15.57 12.01
CA SER A 270 6.64 16.76 12.87
C SER A 270 7.40 16.51 14.18
N GLY A 271 7.80 15.26 14.48
CA GLY A 271 8.43 14.88 15.75
C GLY A 271 7.48 14.88 16.95
N GLU A 272 6.15 14.89 16.73
CA GLU A 272 5.15 14.71 17.79
C GLU A 272 4.96 13.23 18.16
N ALA A 273 5.18 12.31 17.20
CA ALA A 273 5.32 10.90 17.49
C ALA A 273 6.79 10.48 17.42
N ALA A 274 7.22 9.61 18.34
CA ALA A 274 8.61 9.15 18.43
C ALA A 274 8.91 7.97 17.51
N MET A 275 7.92 7.11 17.26
CA MET A 275 8.04 5.92 16.42
C MET A 275 6.84 5.84 15.48
N LEU A 276 7.02 5.17 14.33
CA LEU A 276 5.97 4.97 13.31
C LEU A 276 6.08 3.56 12.72
N PRO A 277 5.18 2.63 13.08
CA PRO A 277 5.10 1.32 12.45
C PRO A 277 4.40 1.44 11.09
N THR A 278 5.17 1.30 10.02
CA THR A 278 4.67 1.43 8.64
C THR A 278 5.65 0.80 7.64
N GLY A 279 5.33 0.87 6.34
CA GLY A 279 6.12 0.24 5.31
C GLY A 279 7.16 1.15 4.65
N THR A 280 8.05 0.49 3.91
CA THR A 280 9.18 1.12 3.22
C THR A 280 8.76 2.09 2.11
N TRP A 281 7.52 2.06 1.66
CA TRP A 281 6.95 3.04 0.71
C TRP A 281 6.93 4.48 1.23
N LEU A 282 7.10 4.71 2.55
CA LEU A 282 7.17 6.06 3.11
C LEU A 282 8.59 6.65 3.16
N VAL A 283 9.63 5.90 2.81
CA VAL A 283 11.00 6.42 2.81
C VAL A 283 11.14 7.69 1.96
N PRO A 284 10.62 7.76 0.71
CA PRO A 284 10.69 8.98 -0.08
C PRO A 284 10.05 10.18 0.62
N THR A 285 8.90 9.97 1.27
CA THR A 285 8.20 11.03 2.00
C THR A 285 8.98 11.44 3.24
N MET A 286 9.58 10.50 3.96
CA MET A 286 10.42 10.80 5.13
C MET A 286 11.65 11.62 4.74
N ASP A 287 12.33 11.26 3.65
CA ASP A 287 13.50 11.99 3.14
C ASP A 287 13.17 13.47 2.80
N GLU A 288 11.96 13.75 2.34
CA GLU A 288 11.52 15.11 2.03
C GLU A 288 10.94 15.84 3.25
N MET A 289 10.09 15.17 4.04
CA MET A 289 9.29 15.83 5.08
C MET A 289 10.00 15.95 6.42
N VAL A 290 10.93 15.04 6.75
CA VAL A 290 11.64 15.07 8.03
C VAL A 290 12.93 15.88 7.91
N GLN A 291 12.92 17.11 8.43
CA GLN A 291 14.06 18.04 8.35
C GLN A 291 14.75 18.30 9.69
N ASP A 292 14.06 18.03 10.81
CA ASP A 292 14.51 18.47 12.15
C ASP A 292 15.21 17.37 12.96
N PHE A 293 15.20 16.11 12.48
CA PHE A 293 15.82 14.98 13.16
C PHE A 293 16.26 13.89 12.18
N GLU A 294 17.14 13.00 12.63
CA GLU A 294 17.52 11.81 11.89
C GLU A 294 16.51 10.69 12.11
N VAL A 295 16.11 10.02 11.02
CA VAL A 295 15.28 8.83 11.05
C VAL A 295 16.15 7.58 11.12
N GLY A 296 15.77 6.64 11.98
CA GLY A 296 16.24 5.26 11.97
C GLY A 296 15.05 4.34 11.80
N PHE A 297 15.30 3.04 11.60
CA PHE A 297 14.26 2.03 11.65
C PHE A 297 14.77 0.78 12.35
N PHE A 298 13.84 -0.06 12.75
CA PHE A 298 14.12 -1.39 13.29
C PHE A 298 12.99 -2.36 12.98
N ALA A 299 13.30 -3.63 12.83
CA ALA A 299 12.31 -4.70 12.83
C ALA A 299 11.71 -4.81 14.25
N PHE A 300 10.38 -4.92 14.36
CA PHE A 300 9.72 -5.04 15.66
C PHE A 300 10.32 -6.21 16.46
N PRO A 301 10.64 -6.02 17.77
CA PRO A 301 11.28 -7.06 18.55
C PRO A 301 10.43 -8.33 18.66
N SER A 302 11.09 -9.47 18.83
CA SER A 302 10.40 -10.73 19.14
C SER A 302 9.54 -10.60 20.40
N ILE A 303 8.30 -11.06 20.34
CA ILE A 303 7.35 -10.96 21.45
C ILE A 303 7.61 -12.03 22.50
N ASN A 304 7.98 -13.24 22.07
CA ASN A 304 8.16 -14.41 22.95
C ASN A 304 9.49 -15.14 22.76
N GLY A 305 10.44 -14.53 22.05
CA GLY A 305 11.76 -15.12 21.77
C GLY A 305 11.77 -16.06 20.56
N SER A 306 10.70 -16.13 19.75
CA SER A 306 10.62 -16.96 18.53
C SER A 306 11.48 -16.45 17.36
N GLY A 307 12.13 -15.31 17.52
CA GLY A 307 12.90 -14.62 16.49
C GLY A 307 12.22 -13.35 15.99
N VAL A 308 12.90 -12.63 15.15
CA VAL A 308 12.40 -11.43 14.47
C VAL A 308 12.12 -11.79 13.03
N ALA A 309 10.94 -11.46 12.53
CA ALA A 309 10.51 -11.72 11.17
C ALA A 309 9.70 -10.52 10.64
N PRO A 310 10.37 -9.45 10.16
CA PRO A 310 9.67 -8.28 9.68
C PRO A 310 8.73 -8.68 8.53
N PRO A 311 7.48 -8.21 8.53
CA PRO A 311 6.56 -8.51 7.45
C PRO A 311 7.05 -7.91 6.14
N ALA A 312 7.26 -8.73 5.14
CA ALA A 312 7.61 -8.32 3.78
C ALA A 312 6.60 -8.84 2.77
N GLY A 313 6.52 -8.22 1.64
CA GLY A 313 5.59 -8.64 0.59
C GLY A 313 5.55 -7.72 -0.61
N LEU A 314 4.50 -7.87 -1.36
CA LEU A 314 4.18 -7.08 -2.53
C LEU A 314 2.82 -6.42 -2.26
N GLY A 315 2.82 -5.13 -2.04
CA GLY A 315 1.58 -4.38 -1.86
C GLY A 315 0.77 -4.37 -3.15
N ASP A 316 1.29 -3.73 -4.17
CA ASP A 316 0.62 -3.51 -5.43
C ASP A 316 1.28 -4.23 -6.62
N ALA A 317 0.46 -4.50 -7.64
CA ALA A 317 0.89 -4.93 -8.96
C ALA A 317 0.21 -4.09 -10.03
N LEU A 318 0.77 -4.09 -11.22
CA LEU A 318 0.14 -3.57 -12.42
C LEU A 318 -0.73 -4.66 -13.04
N PHE A 319 -1.96 -4.29 -13.35
CA PHE A 319 -2.95 -5.14 -14.01
C PHE A 319 -3.39 -4.51 -15.32
N VAL A 320 -3.86 -5.35 -16.26
CA VAL A 320 -4.50 -4.91 -17.49
C VAL A 320 -5.98 -5.30 -17.44
N SER A 321 -6.87 -4.33 -17.69
CA SER A 321 -8.31 -4.59 -17.67
C SER A 321 -8.72 -5.57 -18.76
N GLU A 322 -9.69 -6.44 -18.49
CA GLU A 322 -10.28 -7.29 -19.55
C GLU A 322 -10.96 -6.44 -20.62
N GLY A 323 -11.61 -5.34 -20.23
CA GLY A 323 -12.27 -4.38 -21.12
C GLY A 323 -11.35 -3.29 -21.68
N ALA A 324 -10.02 -3.39 -21.54
CA ALA A 324 -9.06 -2.39 -22.04
C ALA A 324 -9.30 -2.08 -23.52
N GLN A 325 -9.33 -0.80 -23.87
CA GLN A 325 -9.46 -0.36 -25.26
C GLN A 325 -8.11 -0.37 -25.99
N ASN A 326 -7.02 -0.20 -25.26
CA ASN A 326 -5.65 -0.29 -25.77
C ASN A 326 -4.77 -1.24 -24.93
N PRO A 327 -5.07 -2.56 -24.96
CA PRO A 327 -4.31 -3.52 -24.18
C PRO A 327 -2.83 -3.65 -24.61
N GLU A 328 -2.53 -3.44 -25.88
CA GLU A 328 -1.16 -3.44 -26.40
C GLU A 328 -0.36 -2.27 -25.82
N GLY A 329 -0.96 -1.07 -25.79
CA GLY A 329 -0.35 0.10 -25.17
C GLY A 329 -0.15 -0.08 -23.66
N ALA A 330 -1.09 -0.71 -22.96
CA ALA A 330 -0.96 -1.05 -21.54
C ALA A 330 0.22 -2.01 -21.29
N ILE A 331 0.35 -3.06 -22.11
CA ILE A 331 1.49 -4.00 -22.01
C ILE A 331 2.80 -3.29 -22.33
N GLN A 332 2.84 -2.40 -23.34
CA GLN A 332 4.02 -1.62 -23.67
C GLN A 332 4.43 -0.66 -22.53
N PHE A 333 3.44 -0.09 -21.81
CA PHE A 333 3.70 0.74 -20.64
C PHE A 333 4.28 -0.09 -19.49
N ILE A 334 3.75 -1.27 -19.22
CA ILE A 334 4.31 -2.19 -18.23
C ILE A 334 5.73 -2.59 -18.60
N ASP A 335 5.96 -2.96 -19.86
CA ASP A 335 7.29 -3.30 -20.37
C ASP A 335 8.30 -2.14 -20.15
N TYR A 336 7.88 -0.91 -20.43
CA TYR A 336 8.70 0.28 -20.19
C TYR A 336 9.11 0.41 -18.70
N LEU A 337 8.19 0.18 -17.78
CA LEU A 337 8.47 0.27 -16.35
C LEU A 337 9.45 -0.81 -15.86
N LEU A 338 9.53 -1.95 -16.56
CA LEU A 338 10.41 -3.06 -16.22
C LEU A 338 11.80 -2.97 -16.89
N GLN A 339 12.02 -1.99 -17.77
CA GLN A 339 13.34 -1.81 -18.40
C GLN A 339 14.37 -1.34 -17.36
N GLU A 340 15.58 -1.90 -17.43
CA GLU A 340 16.65 -1.65 -16.45
C GLU A 340 16.89 -0.16 -16.18
N GLU A 341 16.95 0.66 -17.23
CA GLU A 341 17.11 2.11 -17.09
C GLU A 341 15.97 2.75 -16.28
N THR A 342 14.71 2.35 -16.54
CA THR A 342 13.54 2.88 -15.87
C THR A 342 13.49 2.40 -14.41
N VAL A 343 13.82 1.14 -14.16
CA VAL A 343 13.90 0.56 -12.82
C VAL A 343 14.96 1.26 -11.98
N ARG A 344 16.17 1.48 -12.51
CA ARG A 344 17.23 2.22 -11.79
C ARG A 344 16.80 3.64 -11.46
N LYS A 345 16.22 4.37 -12.42
CA LYS A 345 15.67 5.72 -12.16
C LYS A 345 14.56 5.71 -11.10
N SER A 346 13.70 4.70 -11.12
CA SER A 346 12.66 4.53 -10.12
C SER A 346 13.23 4.29 -8.71
N LEU A 347 14.29 3.48 -8.60
CA LEU A 347 15.04 3.29 -7.36
C LEU A 347 15.63 4.61 -6.85
N GLU A 348 16.31 5.37 -7.70
CA GLU A 348 17.01 6.60 -7.33
C GLU A 348 16.07 7.77 -7.02
N THR A 349 14.90 7.82 -7.67
CA THR A 349 13.97 8.96 -7.53
C THR A 349 12.82 8.71 -6.57
N PHE A 350 12.40 7.45 -6.40
CA PHE A 350 11.21 7.10 -5.63
C PHE A 350 11.45 5.94 -4.65
N ASN A 351 12.69 5.45 -4.53
CA ASN A 351 13.05 4.34 -3.65
C ASN A 351 12.16 3.09 -3.85
N ASN A 352 11.78 2.82 -5.10
CA ASN A 352 10.90 1.71 -5.45
C ASN A 352 11.72 0.43 -5.61
N ILE A 353 11.70 -0.45 -4.62
CA ILE A 353 12.44 -1.72 -4.64
C ILE A 353 11.79 -2.66 -5.65
N PRO A 354 12.48 -3.03 -6.75
CA PRO A 354 11.86 -3.80 -7.82
C PRO A 354 11.64 -5.26 -7.44
N ALA A 355 10.60 -5.86 -8.01
CA ALA A 355 10.33 -7.29 -7.90
C ALA A 355 11.10 -8.13 -8.97
N GLN A 356 12.20 -7.60 -9.48
CA GLN A 356 13.06 -8.21 -10.50
C GLN A 356 14.53 -7.97 -10.18
N PRO A 357 15.47 -8.75 -10.74
CA PRO A 357 16.90 -8.50 -10.59
C PRO A 357 17.27 -7.10 -11.09
N VAL A 358 18.10 -6.38 -10.34
CA VAL A 358 18.66 -5.08 -10.73
C VAL A 358 20.04 -4.91 -10.12
N GLU A 359 20.95 -4.27 -10.86
CA GLU A 359 22.24 -3.85 -10.32
C GLU A 359 22.06 -2.67 -9.38
N THR A 360 22.44 -2.82 -8.12
CA THR A 360 22.33 -1.80 -7.07
C THR A 360 23.62 -1.04 -6.82
N ALA A 361 24.73 -1.45 -7.45
CA ALA A 361 26.00 -0.74 -7.35
C ALA A 361 25.86 0.70 -7.87
N ASP A 362 26.46 1.65 -7.14
CA ASP A 362 26.50 3.07 -7.49
C ASP A 362 25.12 3.80 -7.58
N LEU A 363 24.13 3.33 -6.81
CA LEU A 363 22.85 4.04 -6.68
C LEU A 363 23.03 5.34 -5.87
N ASP A 364 22.48 6.43 -6.39
CA ASP A 364 22.42 7.73 -5.70
C ASP A 364 21.10 7.82 -4.88
N VAL A 365 21.11 7.24 -3.68
CA VAL A 365 19.96 7.17 -2.80
C VAL A 365 20.32 7.59 -1.37
N SER A 366 19.30 7.89 -0.54
CA SER A 366 19.49 8.31 0.84
C SER A 366 20.13 7.21 1.70
N GLU A 367 20.79 7.61 2.79
CA GLU A 367 21.35 6.65 3.77
C GLU A 367 20.24 5.81 4.44
N LEU A 368 19.05 6.40 4.65
CA LEU A 368 17.89 5.67 5.16
C LEU A 368 17.51 4.55 4.19
N PHE A 369 17.41 4.86 2.88
CA PHE A 369 17.04 3.85 1.89
C PHE A 369 18.11 2.78 1.70
N LYS A 370 19.41 3.14 1.75
CA LYS A 370 20.50 2.15 1.75
C LYS A 370 20.37 1.18 2.90
N SER A 371 20.09 1.70 4.11
CA SER A 371 19.89 0.85 5.28
C SER A 371 18.70 -0.11 5.12
N VAL A 372 17.62 0.33 4.47
CA VAL A 372 16.46 -0.53 4.15
C VAL A 372 16.83 -1.63 3.14
N LEU A 373 17.59 -1.29 2.10
CA LEU A 373 18.05 -2.28 1.12
C LEU A 373 18.97 -3.33 1.76
N ASP A 374 19.86 -2.91 2.65
CA ASP A 374 20.76 -3.80 3.38
C ASP A 374 19.97 -4.76 4.29
N ASP A 375 19.01 -4.24 5.07
CA ASP A 375 18.17 -5.03 5.98
C ASP A 375 17.30 -6.06 5.21
N LEU A 376 16.67 -5.62 4.11
CA LEU A 376 15.87 -6.49 3.27
C LEU A 376 16.72 -7.60 2.62
N SER A 377 17.96 -7.28 2.21
CA SER A 377 18.91 -8.25 1.68
C SER A 377 19.30 -9.28 2.74
N GLU A 378 19.67 -8.84 3.95
CA GLU A 378 20.02 -9.71 5.06
C GLU A 378 18.84 -10.61 5.47
N SER A 379 17.64 -10.05 5.60
CA SER A 379 16.42 -10.79 5.93
C SER A 379 16.06 -11.82 4.87
N THR A 380 16.27 -11.49 3.59
CA THR A 380 16.04 -12.40 2.46
C THR A 380 17.04 -13.55 2.46
N GLU A 381 18.33 -13.28 2.62
CA GLU A 381 19.38 -14.31 2.69
C GLU A 381 19.19 -15.23 3.89
N ALA A 382 18.75 -14.71 5.02
CA ALA A 382 18.46 -15.48 6.22
C ALA A 382 17.13 -16.25 6.14
N GLY A 383 16.26 -15.97 5.14
CA GLY A 383 14.90 -16.50 5.09
C GLY A 383 14.05 -16.08 6.31
N ALA A 384 14.38 -14.93 6.92
CA ALA A 384 13.86 -14.52 8.22
C ALA A 384 12.73 -13.49 8.14
N PHE A 385 12.26 -13.09 6.95
CA PHE A 385 11.13 -12.17 6.83
C PHE A 385 9.80 -12.89 7.03
N GLY A 386 8.83 -12.15 7.59
CA GLY A 386 7.44 -12.58 7.73
C GLY A 386 6.60 -12.27 6.49
N TYR A 387 5.30 -12.03 6.71
CA TYR A 387 4.38 -11.73 5.63
C TYR A 387 3.53 -10.50 5.95
N ASN A 388 3.35 -9.64 4.95
CA ASN A 388 2.24 -8.70 4.96
C ASN A 388 0.95 -9.48 4.67
N LEU A 389 0.11 -9.66 5.70
CA LEU A 389 -1.00 -10.62 5.66
C LEU A 389 -2.16 -10.18 4.78
N ASP A 390 -2.47 -8.90 4.71
CA ASP A 390 -3.62 -8.40 3.97
C ASP A 390 -3.53 -8.69 2.47
N VAL A 391 -2.30 -8.75 1.93
CA VAL A 391 -2.03 -9.13 0.53
C VAL A 391 -1.90 -10.65 0.31
N LEU A 392 -1.99 -11.46 1.35
CA LEU A 392 -1.94 -12.92 1.26
C LEU A 392 -3.25 -13.59 1.64
N THR A 393 -4.08 -12.91 2.42
CA THR A 393 -5.30 -13.47 2.95
C THR A 393 -6.51 -13.13 2.09
N PRO A 394 -7.53 -14.00 2.04
CA PRO A 394 -8.70 -13.79 1.21
C PRO A 394 -9.62 -12.69 1.75
N ALA A 395 -10.44 -12.10 0.86
CA ALA A 395 -11.27 -10.93 1.16
C ALA A 395 -12.16 -11.10 2.43
N ASN A 396 -12.73 -12.28 2.65
CA ASN A 396 -13.55 -12.52 3.85
C ASN A 396 -12.74 -12.58 5.16
N PHE A 397 -11.45 -12.92 5.07
CA PHE A 397 -10.55 -12.85 6.21
C PHE A 397 -10.14 -11.40 6.45
N ASN A 398 -9.80 -10.66 5.40
CA ASN A 398 -9.46 -9.24 5.47
C ASN A 398 -10.61 -8.42 6.05
N GLU A 399 -11.86 -8.67 5.64
CA GLU A 399 -13.03 -8.01 6.22
C GLU A 399 -13.13 -8.21 7.74
N VAL A 400 -12.93 -9.45 8.21
CA VAL A 400 -12.95 -9.77 9.65
C VAL A 400 -11.73 -9.18 10.37
N MET A 401 -10.58 -9.18 9.72
CA MET A 401 -9.34 -8.58 10.24
C MET A 401 -9.51 -7.09 10.45
N PHE A 402 -9.89 -6.36 9.43
CA PHE A 402 -9.97 -4.91 9.43
C PHE A 402 -11.03 -4.39 10.40
N THR A 403 -12.28 -4.83 10.24
CA THR A 403 -13.36 -4.38 11.10
C THR A 403 -13.19 -4.84 12.55
N GLY A 404 -12.71 -6.06 12.75
CA GLY A 404 -12.56 -6.63 14.08
C GLY A 404 -11.44 -6.00 14.90
N PHE A 405 -10.34 -5.57 14.27
CA PHE A 405 -9.31 -4.86 14.99
C PHE A 405 -9.73 -3.45 15.40
N GLN A 406 -10.55 -2.74 14.61
CA GLN A 406 -11.19 -1.51 15.10
C GLN A 406 -12.04 -1.72 16.34
N GLU A 407 -12.77 -2.85 16.41
CA GLU A 407 -13.56 -3.21 17.59
C GLU A 407 -12.67 -3.53 18.80
N VAL A 408 -11.51 -4.17 18.60
CA VAL A 408 -10.54 -4.41 19.69
C VAL A 408 -9.91 -3.10 20.17
N LEU A 409 -9.44 -2.25 19.26
CA LEU A 409 -8.90 -0.93 19.57
C LEU A 409 -9.91 -0.03 20.30
N GLY A 410 -11.19 -0.15 19.95
CA GLY A 410 -12.30 0.55 20.59
C GLY A 410 -12.83 -0.13 21.88
N GLY A 411 -12.28 -1.28 22.28
CA GLY A 411 -12.66 -2.01 23.50
C GLY A 411 -14.01 -2.71 23.44
N SER A 412 -14.64 -2.86 22.27
CA SER A 412 -15.93 -3.53 22.09
C SER A 412 -15.81 -5.03 21.78
N ARG A 413 -14.59 -5.51 21.48
CA ARG A 413 -14.24 -6.91 21.24
C ARG A 413 -12.98 -7.28 22.00
N THR A 414 -12.92 -8.50 22.53
CA THR A 414 -11.70 -9.01 23.15
C THR A 414 -10.71 -9.55 22.11
N PRO A 415 -9.40 -9.58 22.40
CA PRO A 415 -8.41 -10.25 21.57
C PRO A 415 -8.78 -11.70 21.23
N GLN A 416 -9.24 -12.46 22.20
CA GLN A 416 -9.66 -13.86 22.04
C GLN A 416 -10.82 -14.02 21.06
N GLU A 417 -11.84 -13.15 21.16
CA GLU A 417 -12.99 -13.16 20.24
C GLU A 417 -12.56 -12.80 18.81
N GLN A 418 -11.64 -11.83 18.65
CA GLN A 418 -11.11 -11.44 17.35
C GLN A 418 -10.33 -12.58 16.69
N VAL A 419 -9.43 -13.20 17.42
CA VAL A 419 -8.59 -14.29 16.91
C VAL A 419 -9.46 -15.52 16.55
N ALA A 420 -10.49 -15.84 17.34
CA ALA A 420 -11.46 -16.88 17.02
C ALA A 420 -12.27 -16.55 15.74
N ALA A 421 -12.64 -15.28 15.54
CA ALA A 421 -13.32 -14.83 14.31
C ALA A 421 -12.42 -14.95 13.08
N LEU A 422 -11.13 -14.60 13.20
CA LEU A 422 -10.14 -14.80 12.14
C LEU A 422 -10.02 -16.27 11.75
N GLN A 423 -9.93 -17.19 12.75
CA GLN A 423 -9.88 -18.62 12.49
C GLN A 423 -11.14 -19.11 11.73
N ALA A 424 -12.31 -18.67 12.14
CA ALA A 424 -13.56 -19.06 11.47
C ALA A 424 -13.62 -18.55 10.01
N ALA A 425 -13.13 -17.32 9.76
CA ALA A 425 -13.04 -16.75 8.42
C ALA A 425 -12.04 -17.53 7.56
N TRP A 426 -10.90 -17.92 8.14
CA TRP A 426 -9.86 -18.71 7.49
C TRP A 426 -10.36 -20.10 7.07
N GLU A 427 -11.01 -20.82 7.99
CA GLU A 427 -11.60 -22.14 7.70
C GLU A 427 -12.63 -22.07 6.57
N LYS A 428 -13.45 -21.01 6.58
CA LYS A 428 -14.43 -20.78 5.50
C LYS A 428 -13.74 -20.55 4.15
N ALA A 429 -12.67 -19.75 4.12
CA ALA A 429 -11.91 -19.51 2.89
C ALA A 429 -11.19 -20.77 2.40
N LYS A 430 -10.57 -21.54 3.32
CA LYS A 430 -9.91 -22.82 3.03
C LYS A 430 -10.90 -23.83 2.41
N ALA A 431 -12.10 -23.93 2.97
CA ALA A 431 -13.17 -24.78 2.43
C ALA A 431 -13.66 -24.34 1.03
N GLN A 432 -13.48 -23.10 0.66
CA GLN A 432 -13.83 -22.54 -0.66
C GLN A 432 -12.67 -22.56 -1.66
N GLY A 433 -11.47 -23.01 -1.27
CA GLY A 433 -10.26 -22.99 -2.10
C GLY A 433 -9.76 -21.56 -2.40
N LYS A 434 -10.03 -20.59 -1.52
CA LYS A 434 -9.70 -19.17 -1.70
C LYS A 434 -8.48 -18.71 -0.90
N ILE A 435 -7.62 -19.62 -0.52
CA ILE A 435 -6.36 -19.30 0.17
C ILE A 435 -5.21 -19.23 -0.85
N ALA A 436 -4.16 -18.49 -0.51
CA ALA A 436 -2.95 -18.46 -1.30
C ALA A 436 -2.34 -19.87 -1.41
N THR A 437 -1.72 -20.17 -2.54
CA THR A 437 -0.97 -21.40 -2.72
C THR A 437 0.45 -21.23 -2.17
N PRO A 438 1.06 -22.29 -1.63
CA PRO A 438 2.48 -22.23 -1.25
C PRO A 438 3.36 -21.97 -2.46
N GLU A 439 4.54 -21.42 -2.21
CA GLU A 439 5.60 -21.20 -3.20
C GLU A 439 6.12 -22.50 -3.81
#